data_75374a7e3fe03e4a93942b5ad4e2de38
#
_entry.id   75374a7e3fe03e4a93942b5ad4e2de38
#
_cell.length_a   1.000
_cell.length_b   1.000
_cell.length_c   1.000
_cell.angle_alpha   90.00
_cell.angle_beta   90.00
_cell.angle_gamma   90.00
#
_symmetry.space_group_name_H-M   'P 1'
#
loop_
_entity.id
_entity.type
_entity.pdbx_description
1 polymer ?
#
loop_
_entity_poly.entity_id
_entity_poly.type
_entity_poly.pdbx_seq_one_letter_code
_entity_poly.pdbx_strand_id
1 'polypeptide(L)'
;CTLYHMIMQYTLKQLADLEYPEELIHIVDNASQYKNILQLKKLNKKYEKIVIHYLETNIGPHIFKYKELLMLPDKFIITDPDLQYNPEMPKNFCEILHEISVTYQSYKIGLALKIDDYHLFADAIVHKTELPFWKNKVNSDKYNMYYSQIDTTFCLINEDFKNSTMISPKKKKTVTRCIRVADNFTASHIPWYKKSLLNDGETYNMYHKNPWSNLHRLV
;
A
#
# COMPACT_ATOMS: atom_id res chain seq x y z
N CYS A 1 -2.06 14.97 19.31
CA CYS A 1 -1.48 14.02 18.35
C CYS A 1 -2.15 14.27 17.02
N THR A 2 -1.41 14.46 15.93
CA THR A 2 -2.01 14.62 14.61
C THR A 2 -2.34 13.24 14.04
N LEU A 3 -3.42 13.16 13.25
CA LEU A 3 -3.84 11.95 12.56
C LEU A 3 -2.69 11.28 11.79
N TYR A 4 -1.88 12.06 11.09
CA TYR A 4 -0.70 11.59 10.37
C TYR A 4 0.26 10.78 11.25
N HIS A 5 0.53 11.24 12.46
CA HIS A 5 1.39 10.54 13.43
C HIS A 5 0.77 9.22 13.89
N MET A 6 -0.54 9.19 14.14
CA MET A 6 -1.26 7.97 14.54
C MET A 6 -1.22 6.91 13.44
N ILE A 7 -1.45 7.29 12.19
CA ILE A 7 -1.39 6.41 11.02
C ILE A 7 0.00 5.78 10.90
N MET A 8 1.06 6.59 10.94
CA MET A 8 2.43 6.09 10.85
C MET A 8 2.79 5.15 12.00
N GLN A 9 2.42 5.49 13.23
CA GLN A 9 2.64 4.62 14.39
C GLN A 9 1.91 3.29 14.25
N TYR A 10 0.69 3.31 13.71
CA TYR A 10 -0.10 2.10 13.51
C TYR A 10 0.57 1.17 12.49
N THR A 11 1.03 1.71 11.36
CA THR A 11 1.76 0.93 10.34
C THR A 11 3.06 0.34 10.89
N LEU A 12 3.86 1.13 11.61
CA LEU A 12 5.09 0.65 12.22
C LEU A 12 4.83 -0.44 13.27
N LYS A 13 3.74 -0.32 14.04
CA LYS A 13 3.34 -1.37 14.97
C LYS A 13 3.00 -2.67 14.23
N GLN A 14 2.22 -2.61 13.15
CA GLN A 14 1.90 -3.80 12.35
C GLN A 14 3.16 -4.46 11.76
N LEU A 15 4.12 -3.67 11.28
CA LEU A 15 5.39 -4.21 10.77
C LEU A 15 6.22 -4.86 11.90
N ALA A 16 6.22 -4.27 13.11
CA ALA A 16 6.86 -4.87 14.27
C ALA A 16 6.17 -6.17 14.72
N ASP A 17 4.83 -6.24 14.68
CA ASP A 17 4.05 -7.45 14.97
C ASP A 17 4.37 -8.58 13.95
N LEU A 18 4.74 -8.20 12.72
CA LEU A 18 5.22 -9.10 11.66
C LEU A 18 6.73 -9.42 11.77
N GLU A 19 7.39 -8.92 12.81
CA GLU A 19 8.85 -9.08 13.02
C GLU A 19 9.70 -8.52 11.86
N TYR A 20 9.17 -7.53 11.12
CA TYR A 20 9.92 -6.91 10.04
C TYR A 20 11.08 -6.06 10.60
N PRO A 21 12.31 -6.20 10.09
CA PRO A 21 13.48 -5.50 10.62
C PRO A 21 13.36 -3.98 10.49
N GLU A 22 13.51 -3.26 11.60
CA GLU A 22 13.35 -1.81 11.67
C GLU A 22 14.35 -1.06 10.77
N GLU A 23 15.56 -1.56 10.66
CA GLU A 23 16.64 -1.02 9.83
C GLU A 23 16.39 -1.10 8.32
N LEU A 24 15.39 -1.86 7.90
CA LEU A 24 14.96 -1.96 6.51
C LEU A 24 13.75 -1.05 6.20
N ILE A 25 13.24 -0.31 7.20
CA ILE A 25 12.09 0.57 7.03
C ILE A 25 12.56 1.96 6.62
N HIS A 26 12.12 2.40 5.46
CA HIS A 26 12.33 3.74 4.94
C HIS A 26 11.00 4.49 4.88
N ILE A 27 10.92 5.65 5.54
CA ILE A 27 9.78 6.55 5.46
C ILE A 27 10.14 7.68 4.51
N VAL A 28 9.29 7.92 3.50
CA VAL A 28 9.47 9.03 2.58
C VAL A 28 8.42 10.10 2.88
N ASP A 29 8.87 11.21 3.43
CA ASP A 29 8.06 12.41 3.64
C ASP A 29 8.02 13.22 2.34
N ASN A 30 6.85 13.26 1.71
CA ASN A 30 6.64 13.86 0.40
C ASN A 30 6.27 15.36 0.52
N ALA A 31 7.18 16.14 1.09
CA ALA A 31 7.04 17.57 1.36
C ALA A 31 5.85 17.93 2.27
N SER A 32 5.74 17.26 3.41
CA SER A 32 4.71 17.54 4.40
C SER A 32 4.87 18.90 5.06
N GLN A 33 3.78 19.39 5.63
CA GLN A 33 3.82 20.61 6.45
C GLN A 33 4.72 20.43 7.69
N TYR A 34 5.34 21.52 8.14
CA TYR A 34 6.29 21.54 9.26
C TYR A 34 5.81 20.81 10.52
N LYS A 35 4.52 20.94 10.88
CA LYS A 35 3.93 20.21 12.02
C LYS A 35 4.04 18.68 11.89
N ASN A 36 3.92 18.14 10.68
CA ASN A 36 4.03 16.70 10.41
C ASN A 36 5.50 16.26 10.46
N ILE A 37 6.41 17.08 9.95
CA ILE A 37 7.86 16.85 10.05
C ILE A 37 8.30 16.76 11.53
N LEU A 38 7.79 17.63 12.39
CA LEU A 38 8.07 17.55 13.83
C LEU A 38 7.58 16.23 14.47
N GLN A 39 6.45 15.70 14.00
CA GLN A 39 5.94 14.41 14.46
C GLN A 39 6.81 13.25 13.95
N LEU A 40 7.24 13.29 12.71
CA LEU A 40 8.19 12.29 12.16
C LEU A 40 9.51 12.30 12.93
N LYS A 41 10.05 13.48 13.28
CA LYS A 41 11.25 13.58 14.12
C LYS A 41 11.07 12.97 15.52
N LYS A 42 9.87 13.10 16.11
CA LYS A 42 9.56 12.44 17.39
C LYS A 42 9.45 10.91 17.20
N LEU A 43 8.86 10.47 16.11
CA LEU A 43 8.75 9.06 15.77
C LEU A 43 10.13 8.42 15.60
N ASN A 44 11.05 9.09 14.91
CA ASN A 44 12.43 8.64 14.71
C ASN A 44 13.22 8.48 16.01
N LYS A 45 12.89 9.25 17.05
CA LYS A 45 13.49 9.06 18.39
C LYS A 45 13.02 7.76 19.08
N LYS A 46 11.85 7.26 18.73
CA LYS A 46 11.29 6.02 19.26
C LYS A 46 11.75 4.79 18.46
N TYR A 47 11.92 4.96 17.16
CA TYR A 47 12.35 3.94 16.21
C TYR A 47 13.67 4.38 15.58
N GLU A 48 14.78 4.13 16.31
CA GLU A 48 16.08 4.75 16.01
C GLU A 48 16.73 4.25 14.73
N LYS A 49 16.35 3.05 14.26
CA LYS A 49 16.93 2.42 13.08
C LYS A 49 16.21 2.76 11.78
N ILE A 50 15.01 3.37 11.84
CA ILE A 50 14.25 3.77 10.67
C ILE A 50 14.95 4.92 9.95
N VAL A 51 15.01 4.84 8.62
CA VAL A 51 15.52 5.93 7.77
C VAL A 51 14.36 6.80 7.30
N ILE A 52 14.46 8.12 7.52
CA ILE A 52 13.45 9.08 7.04
C ILE A 52 14.07 9.97 5.94
N HIS A 53 13.46 9.93 4.75
CA HIS A 53 13.79 10.79 3.63
C HIS A 53 12.82 11.98 3.60
N TYR A 54 13.33 13.19 3.73
CA TYR A 54 12.54 14.42 3.64
C TYR A 54 12.71 15.01 2.25
N LEU A 55 11.64 15.01 1.44
CA LEU A 55 11.66 15.63 0.12
C LEU A 55 11.31 17.13 0.23
N GLU A 56 11.98 17.96 -0.56
CA GLU A 56 11.71 19.39 -0.59
C GLU A 56 10.43 19.74 -1.36
N THR A 57 10.04 18.89 -2.31
CA THR A 57 8.86 19.07 -3.14
C THR A 57 8.00 17.81 -3.17
N ASN A 58 6.68 18.00 -3.30
CA ASN A 58 5.77 16.87 -3.47
C ASN A 58 5.89 16.30 -4.89
N ILE A 59 6.41 15.07 -5.00
CA ILE A 59 6.63 14.35 -6.26
C ILE A 59 5.45 13.45 -6.65
N GLY A 60 4.33 13.55 -5.92
CA GLY A 60 3.13 12.75 -6.15
C GLY A 60 3.21 11.34 -5.56
N PRO A 61 2.24 10.48 -5.86
CA PRO A 61 2.11 9.17 -5.22
C PRO A 61 3.07 8.11 -5.75
N HIS A 62 3.70 8.33 -6.91
CA HIS A 62 4.53 7.31 -7.57
C HIS A 62 6.01 7.42 -7.19
N ILE A 63 6.28 7.40 -5.89
CA ILE A 63 7.64 7.52 -5.31
C ILE A 63 8.64 6.51 -5.89
N PHE A 64 8.17 5.30 -6.24
CA PHE A 64 8.99 4.26 -6.84
C PHE A 64 9.65 4.67 -8.19
N LYS A 65 9.14 5.70 -8.87
CA LYS A 65 9.79 6.25 -10.07
C LYS A 65 11.08 7.02 -9.76
N TYR A 66 11.28 7.36 -8.49
CA TYR A 66 12.46 8.07 -7.98
C TYR A 66 13.41 7.11 -7.24
N LYS A 67 13.41 5.84 -7.64
CA LYS A 67 14.22 4.77 -7.05
C LYS A 67 15.68 5.16 -6.87
N GLU A 68 16.28 5.76 -7.88
CA GLU A 68 17.69 6.17 -7.86
C GLU A 68 17.94 7.27 -6.82
N LEU A 69 17.06 8.27 -6.75
CA LEU A 69 17.13 9.36 -5.75
C LEU A 69 17.03 8.82 -4.33
N LEU A 70 16.23 7.80 -4.11
CA LEU A 70 15.98 7.17 -2.81
C LEU A 70 16.94 6.00 -2.53
N MET A 71 17.84 5.69 -3.48
CA MET A 71 18.77 4.56 -3.41
C MET A 71 18.09 3.23 -3.08
N LEU A 72 16.88 3.02 -3.64
CA LEU A 72 16.13 1.79 -3.41
C LEU A 72 16.77 0.62 -4.18
N PRO A 73 16.77 -0.59 -3.61
CA PRO A 73 17.25 -1.79 -4.29
C PRO A 73 16.34 -2.18 -5.47
N ASP A 74 16.72 -3.18 -6.26
CA ASP A 74 15.91 -3.68 -7.38
C ASP A 74 14.63 -4.39 -6.91
N LYS A 75 14.60 -4.79 -5.65
CA LYS A 75 13.45 -5.44 -5.02
C LYS A 75 13.16 -4.74 -3.70
N PHE A 76 11.98 -4.17 -3.60
CA PHE A 76 11.55 -3.45 -2.41
C PHE A 76 10.03 -3.48 -2.27
N ILE A 77 9.56 -3.26 -1.05
CA ILE A 77 8.12 -3.11 -0.78
C ILE A 77 7.80 -1.63 -0.63
N ILE A 78 6.73 -1.20 -1.29
CA ILE A 78 6.10 0.10 -1.04
C ILE A 78 4.75 -0.12 -0.38
N THR A 79 4.41 0.73 0.59
CA THR A 79 3.08 0.72 1.23
C THR A 79 2.60 2.12 1.55
N ASP A 80 1.31 2.34 1.39
CA ASP A 80 0.66 3.49 2.00
C ASP A 80 0.51 3.23 3.52
N PRO A 81 0.57 4.25 4.38
CA PRO A 81 0.54 4.05 5.83
C PRO A 81 -0.85 3.77 6.41
N ASP A 82 -1.91 3.87 5.61
CA ASP A 82 -3.31 3.81 6.02
C ASP A 82 -3.98 2.46 5.72
N LEU A 83 -3.18 1.40 5.73
CA LEU A 83 -3.65 0.03 5.60
C LEU A 83 -3.69 -0.67 6.95
N GLN A 84 -4.74 -1.46 7.16
CA GLN A 84 -4.80 -2.48 8.19
C GLN A 84 -4.52 -3.84 7.55
N TYR A 85 -3.39 -4.44 7.87
CA TYR A 85 -3.02 -5.77 7.37
C TYR A 85 -3.88 -6.84 8.02
N ASN A 86 -4.06 -7.96 7.31
CA ASN A 86 -4.69 -9.13 7.90
C ASN A 86 -3.88 -9.61 9.12
N PRO A 87 -4.50 -9.84 10.28
CA PRO A 87 -3.79 -10.33 11.46
C PRO A 87 -3.14 -11.71 11.27
N GLU A 88 -3.64 -12.48 10.29
CA GLU A 88 -3.08 -13.79 9.91
C GLU A 88 -1.98 -13.70 8.83
N MET A 89 -1.52 -12.48 8.49
CA MET A 89 -0.46 -12.32 7.51
C MET A 89 0.82 -13.00 8.01
N PRO A 90 1.44 -13.88 7.20
CA PRO A 90 2.60 -14.63 7.65
C PRO A 90 3.83 -13.72 7.82
N LYS A 91 4.66 -13.99 8.84
CA LYS A 91 5.87 -13.19 9.13
C LYS A 91 6.89 -13.22 7.98
N ASN A 92 6.96 -14.32 7.24
CA ASN A 92 7.79 -14.44 6.04
C ASN A 92 7.08 -13.95 4.76
N PHE A 93 6.22 -12.94 4.89
CA PHE A 93 5.46 -12.39 3.77
C PHE A 93 6.34 -11.88 2.63
N CYS A 94 7.52 -11.33 2.94
CA CYS A 94 8.46 -10.84 1.94
C CYS A 94 8.95 -11.95 1.02
N GLU A 95 9.35 -13.08 1.58
CA GLU A 95 9.83 -14.26 0.85
C GLU A 95 8.71 -14.83 -0.02
N ILE A 96 7.49 -14.92 0.52
CA ILE A 96 6.33 -15.43 -0.22
C ILE A 96 5.99 -14.52 -1.41
N LEU A 97 5.93 -13.20 -1.21
CA LEU A 97 5.65 -12.26 -2.29
C LEU A 97 6.76 -12.30 -3.36
N HIS A 98 8.01 -12.48 -2.94
CA HIS A 98 9.13 -12.63 -3.87
C HIS A 98 9.03 -13.95 -4.65
N GLU A 99 8.73 -15.08 -3.99
CA GLU A 99 8.50 -16.40 -4.65
C GLU A 99 7.40 -16.27 -5.71
N ILE A 100 6.28 -15.64 -5.39
CA ILE A 100 5.19 -15.38 -6.33
C ILE A 100 5.66 -14.51 -7.50
N SER A 101 6.42 -13.45 -7.24
CA SER A 101 6.96 -12.58 -8.29
C SER A 101 7.81 -13.34 -9.29
N VAL A 102 8.71 -14.19 -8.81
CA VAL A 102 9.58 -15.02 -9.65
C VAL A 102 8.78 -16.06 -10.42
N THR A 103 7.89 -16.80 -9.75
CA THR A 103 7.09 -17.88 -10.35
C THR A 103 6.21 -17.38 -11.49
N TYR A 104 5.59 -16.22 -11.31
CA TYR A 104 4.65 -15.64 -12.30
C TYR A 104 5.28 -14.54 -13.15
N GLN A 105 6.58 -14.30 -13.02
CA GLN A 105 7.32 -13.23 -13.72
C GLN A 105 6.57 -11.89 -13.64
N SER A 106 6.19 -11.48 -12.43
CA SER A 106 5.33 -10.33 -12.19
C SER A 106 6.08 -9.17 -11.56
N TYR A 107 5.96 -7.99 -12.16
CA TYR A 107 6.61 -6.75 -11.69
C TYR A 107 6.13 -6.32 -10.31
N LYS A 108 4.82 -6.42 -10.05
CA LYS A 108 4.24 -6.07 -8.75
C LYS A 108 3.46 -7.23 -8.16
N ILE A 109 3.75 -7.55 -6.91
CA ILE A 109 2.95 -8.48 -6.11
C ILE A 109 2.48 -7.74 -4.86
N GLY A 110 1.17 -7.64 -4.65
CA GLY A 110 0.65 -6.87 -3.52
C GLY A 110 -0.54 -7.50 -2.83
N LEU A 111 -0.97 -6.87 -1.76
CA LEU A 111 -2.13 -7.31 -0.99
C LEU A 111 -3.41 -7.01 -1.76
N ALA A 112 -4.37 -7.93 -1.72
CA ALA A 112 -5.73 -7.66 -2.17
C ALA A 112 -6.44 -6.80 -1.12
N LEU A 113 -7.12 -5.72 -1.58
CA LEU A 113 -7.88 -4.88 -0.66
C LEU A 113 -9.24 -5.53 -0.36
N LYS A 114 -9.54 -5.67 0.92
CA LYS A 114 -10.76 -6.32 1.41
C LYS A 114 -12.01 -5.58 0.91
N ILE A 115 -13.01 -6.33 0.40
CA ILE A 115 -14.27 -5.78 -0.13
C ILE A 115 -15.51 -6.56 0.30
N ASP A 116 -15.37 -7.66 1.02
CA ASP A 116 -16.48 -8.51 1.47
C ASP A 116 -17.32 -7.85 2.58
N ASP A 117 -16.77 -6.87 3.28
CA ASP A 117 -17.41 -6.07 4.30
C ASP A 117 -17.86 -4.67 3.79
N TYR A 118 -18.12 -4.52 2.50
CA TYR A 118 -18.47 -3.27 1.82
C TYR A 118 -19.64 -2.49 2.44
N HIS A 119 -20.51 -3.15 3.21
CA HIS A 119 -21.61 -2.52 3.95
C HIS A 119 -21.11 -1.56 5.04
N LEU A 120 -19.83 -1.71 5.46
CA LEU A 120 -19.16 -0.82 6.40
C LEU A 120 -18.50 0.39 5.71
N PHE A 121 -18.42 0.41 4.38
CA PHE A 121 -17.77 1.50 3.63
C PHE A 121 -18.56 2.80 3.73
N ALA A 122 -17.81 3.91 3.74
CA ALA A 122 -18.39 5.26 3.74
C ALA A 122 -19.12 5.57 2.42
N ASP A 123 -18.61 5.01 1.30
CA ASP A 123 -19.19 5.18 -0.03
C ASP A 123 -19.27 3.84 -0.77
N ALA A 124 -20.44 3.51 -1.28
CA ALA A 124 -20.66 2.30 -2.07
C ALA A 124 -19.91 2.29 -3.42
N ILE A 125 -19.47 3.45 -3.91
CA ILE A 125 -18.70 3.55 -5.15
C ILE A 125 -17.33 2.85 -5.02
N VAL A 126 -16.75 2.84 -3.82
CA VAL A 126 -15.49 2.16 -3.51
C VAL A 126 -15.58 0.68 -3.86
N HIS A 127 -16.63 0.00 -3.38
CA HIS A 127 -16.85 -1.41 -3.70
C HIS A 127 -16.99 -1.65 -5.21
N LYS A 128 -17.81 -0.83 -5.90
CA LYS A 128 -18.00 -0.94 -7.36
C LYS A 128 -16.68 -0.76 -8.13
N THR A 129 -15.81 0.12 -7.65
CA THR A 129 -14.53 0.42 -8.27
C THR A 129 -13.51 -0.68 -8.03
N GLU A 130 -13.53 -1.32 -6.87
CA GLU A 130 -12.57 -2.35 -6.47
C GLU A 130 -12.96 -3.75 -6.95
N LEU A 131 -14.25 -4.06 -7.04
CA LEU A 131 -14.77 -5.36 -7.46
C LEU A 131 -14.16 -5.93 -8.77
N PRO A 132 -13.88 -5.13 -9.83
CA PRO A 132 -13.24 -5.63 -11.04
C PRO A 132 -11.85 -6.25 -10.81
N PHE A 133 -11.14 -5.86 -9.77
CA PHE A 133 -9.81 -6.36 -9.45
C PHE A 133 -9.83 -7.77 -8.83
N TRP A 134 -10.98 -8.28 -8.43
CA TRP A 134 -11.20 -9.62 -7.87
C TRP A 134 -11.73 -10.64 -8.91
N LYS A 135 -11.77 -10.28 -10.20
CA LYS A 135 -12.41 -11.13 -11.23
C LYS A 135 -11.44 -12.01 -12.00
N ASN A 136 -10.20 -11.58 -12.19
CA ASN A 136 -9.26 -12.23 -13.09
C ASN A 136 -8.31 -13.15 -12.31
N LYS A 137 -8.82 -14.34 -11.93
CA LYS A 137 -8.12 -15.27 -11.06
C LYS A 137 -6.84 -15.81 -11.73
N VAL A 138 -5.75 -15.88 -10.97
CA VAL A 138 -4.53 -16.57 -11.35
C VAL A 138 -4.70 -18.06 -11.04
N ASN A 139 -4.28 -18.93 -11.95
CA ASN A 139 -4.28 -20.37 -11.68
C ASN A 139 -3.15 -20.71 -10.70
N SER A 140 -3.53 -21.08 -9.48
CA SER A 140 -2.63 -21.47 -8.40
C SER A 140 -3.39 -22.31 -7.39
N ASP A 141 -2.76 -23.41 -6.94
CA ASP A 141 -3.32 -24.27 -5.89
C ASP A 141 -2.93 -23.81 -4.49
N LYS A 142 -1.90 -22.94 -4.38
CA LYS A 142 -1.33 -22.53 -3.08
C LYS A 142 -1.96 -21.24 -2.53
N TYR A 143 -2.30 -20.27 -3.41
CA TYR A 143 -2.80 -18.97 -3.01
C TYR A 143 -3.98 -18.52 -3.86
N ASN A 144 -4.95 -17.83 -3.26
CA ASN A 144 -5.95 -17.08 -4.02
C ASN A 144 -5.33 -15.79 -4.53
N MET A 145 -5.19 -15.69 -5.84
CA MET A 145 -4.52 -14.56 -6.49
C MET A 145 -5.29 -14.06 -7.69
N TYR A 146 -5.09 -12.79 -8.02
CA TYR A 146 -5.79 -12.12 -9.11
C TYR A 146 -4.85 -11.26 -9.93
N TYR A 147 -4.86 -11.43 -11.26
CA TYR A 147 -4.24 -10.48 -12.18
C TYR A 147 -4.95 -9.14 -12.08
N SER A 148 -4.31 -8.17 -11.47
CA SER A 148 -4.93 -6.90 -11.16
C SER A 148 -3.91 -5.79 -10.97
N GLN A 149 -4.25 -4.57 -11.40
CA GLN A 149 -3.41 -3.43 -11.15
C GLN A 149 -3.30 -3.16 -9.64
N ILE A 150 -2.10 -2.76 -9.23
CA ILE A 150 -1.80 -2.32 -7.86
C ILE A 150 -1.29 -0.89 -7.96
N ASP A 151 -1.87 -0.02 -7.16
CA ASP A 151 -1.41 1.36 -6.99
C ASP A 151 -0.21 1.39 -6.02
N THR A 152 -0.18 2.28 -5.07
CA THR A 152 0.86 2.43 -4.03
C THR A 152 0.48 1.76 -2.72
N THR A 153 -0.70 1.14 -2.63
CA THR A 153 -1.27 0.64 -1.38
C THR A 153 -0.34 -0.29 -0.62
N PHE A 154 -0.01 -1.43 -1.18
CA PHE A 154 1.04 -2.32 -0.68
C PHE A 154 1.49 -3.24 -1.80
N CYS A 155 2.75 -3.20 -2.18
CA CYS A 155 3.30 -4.19 -3.11
C CYS A 155 4.81 -4.34 -3.01
N LEU A 156 5.27 -5.57 -3.23
CA LEU A 156 6.64 -5.85 -3.67
C LEU A 156 6.79 -5.38 -5.12
N ILE A 157 7.81 -4.60 -5.39
CA ILE A 157 8.28 -4.26 -6.72
C ILE A 157 9.50 -5.12 -7.02
N ASN A 158 9.51 -5.75 -8.20
CA ASN A 158 10.64 -6.54 -8.69
C ASN A 158 11.03 -6.05 -10.08
N GLU A 159 12.10 -5.28 -10.16
CA GLU A 159 12.60 -4.65 -11.39
C GLU A 159 13.02 -5.67 -12.47
N ASP A 160 13.35 -6.92 -12.09
CA ASP A 160 13.68 -7.98 -13.05
C ASP A 160 12.52 -8.21 -14.03
N PHE A 161 11.29 -7.91 -13.61
CA PHE A 161 10.07 -8.14 -14.41
C PHE A 161 9.34 -6.85 -14.83
N LYS A 162 10.01 -5.70 -14.85
CA LYS A 162 9.40 -4.40 -15.21
C LYS A 162 8.76 -4.37 -16.61
N ASN A 163 9.25 -5.20 -17.53
CA ASN A 163 8.75 -5.31 -18.90
C ASN A 163 7.66 -6.38 -19.07
N SER A 164 7.33 -7.13 -18.01
CA SER A 164 6.24 -8.10 -18.04
C SER A 164 4.89 -7.42 -18.23
N THR A 165 3.98 -8.01 -18.97
CA THR A 165 2.69 -7.41 -19.30
C THR A 165 1.51 -8.33 -19.04
N MET A 166 0.33 -7.72 -18.83
CA MET A 166 -0.97 -8.37 -18.75
C MET A 166 -2.07 -7.49 -19.34
N ILE A 167 -3.25 -8.05 -19.58
CA ILE A 167 -4.44 -7.25 -19.92
C ILE A 167 -5.09 -6.75 -18.62
N SER A 168 -5.20 -5.45 -18.49
CA SER A 168 -5.86 -4.84 -17.33
C SER A 168 -7.33 -5.23 -17.24
N PRO A 169 -7.81 -5.79 -16.12
CA PRO A 169 -9.22 -6.16 -15.96
C PRO A 169 -10.16 -4.95 -16.02
N LYS A 170 -9.71 -3.79 -15.56
CA LYS A 170 -10.50 -2.54 -15.53
C LYS A 170 -10.40 -1.76 -16.85
N LYS A 171 -9.19 -1.55 -17.36
CA LYS A 171 -8.94 -0.66 -18.52
C LYS A 171 -8.97 -1.37 -19.87
N LYS A 172 -9.02 -2.73 -19.88
CA LYS A 172 -9.02 -3.57 -21.09
C LYS A 172 -7.88 -3.26 -22.07
N LYS A 173 -6.74 -2.85 -21.58
CA LYS A 173 -5.52 -2.59 -22.33
C LYS A 173 -4.30 -3.25 -21.70
N THR A 174 -3.23 -3.41 -22.48
CA THR A 174 -1.96 -3.92 -21.97
C THR A 174 -1.37 -2.99 -20.91
N VAL A 175 -1.00 -3.56 -19.79
CA VAL A 175 -0.34 -2.89 -18.66
C VAL A 175 0.74 -3.80 -18.11
N THR A 176 1.62 -3.26 -17.27
CA THR A 176 2.61 -4.07 -16.55
C THR A 176 1.90 -5.14 -15.70
N ARG A 177 2.47 -6.35 -15.67
CA ARG A 177 1.90 -7.47 -14.93
C ARG A 177 1.96 -7.23 -13.44
N CYS A 178 0.80 -7.34 -12.80
CA CYS A 178 0.64 -7.21 -11.37
C CYS A 178 -0.31 -8.28 -10.85
N ILE A 179 -0.03 -8.80 -9.65
CA ILE A 179 -0.84 -9.84 -9.00
C ILE A 179 -1.18 -9.36 -7.59
N ARG A 180 -2.46 -9.42 -7.22
CA ARG A 180 -2.94 -9.24 -5.85
C ARG A 180 -3.12 -10.61 -5.20
N VAL A 181 -2.60 -10.76 -4.00
CA VAL A 181 -2.71 -11.97 -3.18
C VAL A 181 -3.80 -11.74 -2.13
N ALA A 182 -4.72 -12.68 -2.02
CA ALA A 182 -5.86 -12.62 -1.11
C ALA A 182 -5.67 -13.51 0.14
N ASP A 183 -6.76 -13.87 0.80
CA ASP A 183 -6.80 -14.64 2.05
C ASP A 183 -5.97 -13.94 3.15
N ASN A 184 -4.98 -14.59 3.72
CA ASN A 184 -4.12 -14.01 4.75
C ASN A 184 -3.30 -12.80 4.26
N PHE A 185 -3.27 -12.54 2.95
CA PHE A 185 -2.64 -11.38 2.32
C PHE A 185 -3.65 -10.27 1.97
N THR A 186 -4.82 -10.24 2.58
CA THR A 186 -5.73 -9.10 2.42
C THR A 186 -5.33 -7.94 3.33
N ALA A 187 -5.70 -6.73 2.92
CA ALA A 187 -5.62 -5.54 3.76
C ALA A 187 -6.91 -4.72 3.66
N SER A 188 -7.30 -4.09 4.75
CA SER A 188 -8.37 -3.10 4.76
C SER A 188 -7.77 -1.71 4.52
N HIS A 189 -8.31 -0.96 3.56
CA HIS A 189 -7.93 0.43 3.34
C HIS A 189 -8.74 1.32 4.28
N ILE A 190 -8.11 1.76 5.36
CA ILE A 190 -8.77 2.41 6.51
C ILE A 190 -9.69 3.58 6.12
N PRO A 191 -9.32 4.46 5.18
CA PRO A 191 -10.16 5.56 4.73
C PRO A 191 -11.51 5.15 4.10
N TRP A 192 -11.66 3.89 3.69
CA TRP A 192 -12.91 3.42 3.08
C TRP A 192 -14.03 3.22 4.08
N TYR A 193 -13.73 3.07 5.36
CA TYR A 193 -14.67 2.67 6.41
C TYR A 193 -15.31 3.86 7.13
N LYS A 194 -16.64 3.80 7.35
CA LYS A 194 -17.41 4.81 8.11
C LYS A 194 -16.91 4.98 9.54
N LYS A 195 -16.50 3.86 10.15
CA LYS A 195 -15.93 3.82 11.50
C LYS A 195 -14.59 3.11 11.41
N SER A 196 -13.51 3.83 11.55
CA SER A 196 -12.19 3.26 11.65
C SER A 196 -11.49 3.80 12.89
N LEU A 197 -10.41 3.14 13.32
CA LEU A 197 -9.55 3.60 14.42
C LEU A 197 -9.01 5.03 14.20
N LEU A 198 -9.14 5.55 12.99
CA LEU A 198 -8.61 6.84 12.55
C LEU A 198 -9.72 7.82 12.16
N ASN A 199 -10.99 7.46 12.37
CA ASN A 199 -12.12 8.22 11.85
C ASN A 199 -12.75 9.09 12.92
N ASP A 200 -12.17 10.27 13.10
CA ASP A 200 -12.74 11.38 13.86
C ASP A 200 -13.30 12.49 12.95
N GLY A 201 -13.71 12.18 11.73
CA GLY A 201 -14.21 13.16 10.76
C GLY A 201 -13.11 14.00 10.08
N GLU A 202 -11.95 14.23 10.70
CA GLU A 202 -10.81 14.91 10.07
C GLU A 202 -10.16 14.05 9.00
N THR A 203 -10.12 12.73 9.20
CA THR A 203 -9.57 11.77 8.23
C THR A 203 -10.34 11.81 6.93
N TYR A 204 -11.67 11.74 6.99
CA TYR A 204 -12.53 11.81 5.82
C TYR A 204 -12.29 13.11 5.03
N ASN A 205 -12.24 14.25 5.72
CA ASN A 205 -11.98 15.54 5.12
C ASN A 205 -10.58 15.67 4.51
N MET A 206 -9.56 15.05 5.12
CA MET A 206 -8.20 15.06 4.60
C MET A 206 -8.08 14.30 3.27
N TYR A 207 -8.73 13.14 3.15
CA TYR A 207 -8.71 12.34 1.93
C TYR A 207 -9.60 12.93 0.84
N HIS A 208 -10.77 13.46 1.16
CA HIS A 208 -11.65 14.11 0.18
C HIS A 208 -11.08 15.42 -0.37
N LYS A 209 -10.26 16.15 0.39
CA LYS A 209 -9.60 17.39 -0.04
C LYS A 209 -8.24 17.16 -0.70
N ASN A 210 -7.70 15.93 -0.65
CA ASN A 210 -6.43 15.64 -1.28
C ASN A 210 -6.60 15.42 -2.80
N PRO A 211 -6.05 16.29 -3.67
CA PRO A 211 -6.19 16.19 -5.13
C PRO A 211 -5.57 14.91 -5.72
N TRP A 212 -4.73 14.23 -4.95
CA TRP A 212 -4.09 12.95 -5.32
C TRP A 212 -4.87 11.73 -4.83
N SER A 213 -5.90 11.90 -4.00
CA SER A 213 -6.75 10.80 -3.56
C SER A 213 -7.61 10.29 -4.72
N ASN A 214 -7.61 8.98 -4.95
CA ASN A 214 -8.50 8.37 -5.94
C ASN A 214 -9.98 8.56 -5.59
N LEU A 215 -10.34 8.77 -4.32
CA LEU A 215 -11.70 9.11 -3.89
C LEU A 215 -12.15 10.47 -4.43
N HIS A 216 -11.24 11.43 -4.58
CA HIS A 216 -11.57 12.76 -5.14
C HIS A 216 -11.91 12.72 -6.63
N ARG A 217 -11.51 11.65 -7.34
CA ARG A 217 -11.78 11.47 -8.79
C ARG A 217 -13.05 10.66 -9.08
N LEU A 218 -13.74 10.21 -8.05
CA LEU A 218 -14.92 9.34 -8.15
C LEU A 218 -16.23 10.08 -7.87
N VAL A 219 -16.18 11.38 -7.54
CA VAL A 219 -17.33 12.26 -7.33
C VAL A 219 -17.56 13.12 -8.56
#